data_77afc93bcee1c791cbb181f26f078590
#
_entry.id   77afc93bcee1c791cbb181f26f078590
#
_cell.length_a   1.000
_cell.length_b   1.000
_cell.length_c   1.000
_cell.angle_alpha   90.00
_cell.angle_beta   90.00
_cell.angle_gamma   90.00
#
_symmetry.space_group_name_H-M   'P 1'
#
loop_
_entity.id
_entity.type
_entity.pdbx_description
1 polymer ?
#
loop_
_entity_poly.entity_id
_entity_poly.type
_entity_poly.pdbx_seq_one_letter_code
_entity_poly.pdbx_strand_id
1 'polypeptide(L)'
;TGAGFQPAGHATVDADGTFTTQIEPTTTASYRAVVGDEASPAIQLLVLDRKVAATASGKGHGVTVSASVAPASKGAPVVLQLRLPQHFGWWPVARAKLNSASVARFSLRLAHRYPARVVLTLRDGATTLAVSRTLHVGPR
;
A
#
# COMPACT_ATOMS: atom_id res chain seq x y z
N THR A 1 -9.87 -28.76 -6.75
CA THR A 1 -10.18 -27.96 -7.93
C THR A 1 -9.87 -26.51 -7.63
N GLY A 2 -8.75 -26.06 -8.14
CA GLY A 2 -8.43 -24.64 -8.08
C GLY A 2 -9.56 -23.81 -8.68
N ALA A 3 -9.79 -22.61 -8.15
CA ALA A 3 -10.71 -21.67 -8.75
C ALA A 3 -10.32 -21.50 -10.22
N GLY A 4 -11.18 -21.89 -11.12
CA GLY A 4 -10.96 -21.80 -12.56
C GLY A 4 -10.80 -20.35 -12.99
N PHE A 5 -10.06 -20.10 -14.05
CA PHE A 5 -10.00 -18.80 -14.67
C PHE A 5 -11.37 -18.46 -15.27
N GLN A 6 -11.78 -17.19 -15.09
CA GLN A 6 -13.02 -16.65 -15.65
C GLN A 6 -12.68 -15.67 -16.77
N PRO A 7 -13.51 -15.56 -17.83
CA PRO A 7 -13.30 -14.54 -18.86
C PRO A 7 -13.30 -13.12 -18.27
N ALA A 8 -12.27 -12.35 -18.57
CA ALA A 8 -12.13 -10.96 -18.17
C ALA A 8 -12.25 -9.99 -19.36
N GLY A 9 -12.11 -10.48 -20.57
CA GLY A 9 -12.21 -9.70 -21.78
C GLY A 9 -11.83 -10.53 -23.01
N HIS A 10 -12.00 -9.95 -24.17
CA HIS A 10 -11.69 -10.55 -25.45
C HIS A 10 -10.86 -9.60 -26.30
N ALA A 11 -9.98 -10.17 -27.10
CA ALA A 11 -9.22 -9.43 -28.09
C ALA A 11 -9.13 -10.24 -29.39
N THR A 12 -8.95 -9.55 -30.50
CA THR A 12 -8.72 -10.19 -31.80
C THR A 12 -7.23 -10.29 -32.07
N VAL A 13 -6.78 -11.47 -32.50
CA VAL A 13 -5.38 -11.70 -32.87
C VAL A 13 -5.13 -11.07 -34.24
N ASP A 14 -4.09 -10.27 -34.32
CA ASP A 14 -3.65 -9.62 -35.56
C ASP A 14 -3.04 -10.63 -36.54
N ALA A 15 -2.83 -10.20 -37.80
CA ALA A 15 -2.27 -11.04 -38.84
C ALA A 15 -0.83 -11.54 -38.53
N ASP A 16 -0.10 -10.84 -37.67
CA ASP A 16 1.24 -11.22 -37.20
C ASP A 16 1.22 -12.18 -35.99
N GLY A 17 0.04 -12.57 -35.50
CA GLY A 17 -0.11 -13.48 -34.39
C GLY A 17 -0.09 -12.78 -33.02
N THR A 18 -0.11 -11.45 -32.96
CA THR A 18 -0.11 -10.68 -31.70
C THR A 18 -1.48 -10.10 -31.42
N PHE A 19 -1.73 -9.74 -30.16
CA PHE A 19 -2.91 -8.98 -29.75
C PHE A 19 -2.56 -8.10 -28.55
N THR A 20 -3.35 -7.05 -28.39
CA THR A 20 -3.30 -6.15 -27.24
C THR A 20 -4.70 -5.97 -26.69
N THR A 21 -4.83 -6.03 -25.39
CA THR A 21 -6.10 -5.75 -24.71
C THR A 21 -5.83 -4.92 -23.45
N GLN A 22 -6.84 -4.16 -23.04
CA GLN A 22 -6.81 -3.39 -21.80
C GLN A 22 -7.83 -3.96 -20.84
N ILE A 23 -7.43 -4.10 -19.59
CA ILE A 23 -8.31 -4.50 -18.50
C ILE A 23 -8.17 -3.51 -17.34
N GLU A 24 -9.25 -3.32 -16.59
CA GLU A 24 -9.26 -2.52 -15.37
C GLU A 24 -9.48 -3.45 -14.18
N PRO A 25 -8.42 -3.97 -13.58
CA PRO A 25 -8.55 -4.88 -12.46
C PRO A 25 -9.06 -4.14 -11.23
N THR A 26 -10.12 -4.64 -10.62
CA THR A 26 -10.68 -4.10 -9.36
C THR A 26 -10.15 -4.82 -8.13
N THR A 27 -9.60 -6.01 -8.32
CA THR A 27 -9.01 -6.83 -7.26
C THR A 27 -7.70 -7.43 -7.74
N THR A 28 -6.80 -7.73 -6.81
CA THR A 28 -5.58 -8.50 -7.12
C THR A 28 -5.95 -9.87 -7.66
N ALA A 29 -5.49 -10.19 -8.84
CA ALA A 29 -5.80 -11.44 -9.52
C ALA A 29 -4.69 -11.84 -10.49
N SER A 30 -4.70 -13.09 -10.89
CA SER A 30 -3.83 -13.60 -11.95
C SER A 30 -4.59 -13.63 -13.28
N TYR A 31 -3.93 -13.21 -14.33
CA TYR A 31 -4.48 -13.14 -15.69
C TYR A 31 -3.65 -13.98 -16.65
N ARG A 32 -4.29 -14.60 -17.60
CA ARG A 32 -3.65 -15.29 -18.70
C ARG A 32 -4.42 -15.11 -19.99
N ALA A 33 -3.73 -15.23 -21.11
CA ALA A 33 -4.35 -15.27 -22.43
C ALA A 33 -4.65 -16.71 -22.82
N VAL A 34 -5.77 -16.94 -23.49
CA VAL A 34 -6.18 -18.23 -24.01
C VAL A 34 -6.54 -18.07 -25.47
N VAL A 35 -5.95 -18.91 -26.33
CA VAL A 35 -6.27 -18.98 -27.76
C VAL A 35 -6.56 -20.44 -28.10
N GLY A 36 -7.80 -20.74 -28.43
CA GLY A 36 -8.22 -22.14 -28.59
C GLY A 36 -7.98 -22.95 -27.32
N ASP A 37 -7.19 -23.99 -27.42
CA ASP A 37 -6.81 -24.87 -26.28
C ASP A 37 -5.49 -24.46 -25.62
N GLU A 38 -4.83 -23.40 -26.10
CA GLU A 38 -3.55 -22.96 -25.57
C GLU A 38 -3.73 -21.78 -24.62
N ALA A 39 -2.93 -21.80 -23.55
CA ALA A 39 -2.92 -20.74 -22.56
C ALA A 39 -1.49 -20.23 -22.30
N SER A 40 -1.35 -18.92 -22.14
CA SER A 40 -0.09 -18.29 -21.74
C SER A 40 0.22 -18.57 -20.26
N PRO A 41 1.49 -18.36 -19.83
CA PRO A 41 1.79 -18.24 -18.41
C PRO A 41 0.91 -17.16 -17.75
N ALA A 42 0.54 -17.38 -16.49
CA ALA A 42 -0.25 -16.40 -15.76
C ALA A 42 0.63 -15.24 -15.29
N ILE A 43 0.07 -14.03 -15.37
CA ILE A 43 0.66 -12.81 -14.82
C ILE A 43 -0.19 -12.38 -13.63
N GLN A 44 0.43 -12.16 -12.48
CA GLN A 44 -0.26 -11.60 -11.33
C GLN A 44 -0.26 -10.07 -11.38
N LEU A 45 -1.45 -9.46 -11.39
CA LEU A 45 -1.62 -8.03 -11.27
C LEU A 45 -2.07 -7.69 -9.85
N LEU A 46 -1.31 -6.83 -9.20
CA LEU A 46 -1.62 -6.32 -7.88
C LEU A 46 -2.47 -5.06 -8.00
N VAL A 47 -3.65 -5.07 -7.41
CA VAL A 47 -4.46 -3.86 -7.29
C VAL A 47 -4.02 -3.13 -6.03
N LEU A 48 -3.48 -1.93 -6.23
CA LEU A 48 -2.87 -1.11 -5.19
C LEU A 48 -3.81 -0.02 -4.67
N ASP A 49 -5.11 -0.18 -4.86
CA ASP A 49 -6.10 0.76 -4.35
C ASP A 49 -6.24 0.59 -2.82
N ARG A 50 -5.32 1.18 -2.10
CA ARG A 50 -5.27 1.21 -0.64
C ARG A 50 -5.32 2.65 -0.15
N LYS A 51 -6.06 2.87 0.94
CA LYS A 51 -6.11 4.17 1.61
C LYS A 51 -5.55 4.02 3.01
N VAL A 52 -4.66 4.92 3.38
CA VAL A 52 -4.09 4.99 4.72
C VAL A 52 -4.72 6.17 5.46
N ALA A 53 -5.39 5.88 6.56
CA ALA A 53 -5.88 6.89 7.48
C ALA A 53 -4.96 6.92 8.71
N ALA A 54 -4.59 8.10 9.16
CA ALA A 54 -3.73 8.26 10.33
C ALA A 54 -4.28 9.32 11.26
N THR A 55 -4.16 9.07 12.55
CA THR A 55 -4.52 10.00 13.63
C THR A 55 -3.39 10.04 14.64
N ALA A 56 -3.26 11.17 15.31
CA ALA A 56 -2.26 11.36 16.35
C ALA A 56 -2.92 11.84 17.64
N SER A 57 -2.41 11.33 18.76
CA SER A 57 -2.81 11.76 20.10
C SER A 57 -1.59 11.79 21.02
N GLY A 58 -1.67 12.51 22.13
CA GLY A 58 -0.59 12.53 23.10
C GLY A 58 -0.67 13.70 24.05
N LYS A 59 0.14 13.63 25.09
CA LYS A 59 0.34 14.71 26.08
C LYS A 59 1.83 15.01 26.22
N GLY A 60 2.17 16.31 26.24
CA GLY A 60 3.56 16.73 26.35
C GLY A 60 4.40 16.19 25.20
N HIS A 61 5.49 15.54 25.55
CA HIS A 61 6.44 15.00 24.56
C HIS A 61 6.05 13.59 24.04
N GLY A 62 5.13 12.92 24.70
CA GLY A 62 4.65 11.59 24.29
C GLY A 62 3.60 11.68 23.19
N VAL A 63 3.80 11.00 22.07
CA VAL A 63 2.89 10.97 20.93
C VAL A 63 2.60 9.55 20.52
N THR A 64 1.33 9.24 20.30
CA THR A 64 0.89 7.99 19.68
C THR A 64 0.26 8.30 18.33
N VAL A 65 0.77 7.66 17.29
CA VAL A 65 0.19 7.71 15.94
C VAL A 65 -0.47 6.37 15.64
N SER A 66 -1.74 6.40 15.31
CA SER A 66 -2.49 5.23 14.85
C SER A 66 -2.76 5.33 13.37
N ALA A 67 -2.47 4.26 12.64
CA ALA A 67 -2.74 4.17 11.22
C ALA A 67 -3.64 2.98 10.93
N SER A 68 -4.58 3.15 10.02
CA SER A 68 -5.43 2.09 9.50
C SER A 68 -5.38 2.09 7.98
N VAL A 69 -5.53 0.92 7.39
CA VAL A 69 -5.50 0.73 5.94
C VAL A 69 -6.76 0.03 5.49
N ALA A 70 -7.39 0.55 4.47
CA ALA A 70 -8.56 -0.03 3.83
C ALA A 70 -8.31 -0.17 2.30
N PRO A 71 -8.70 -1.27 1.68
CA PRO A 71 -9.14 -2.54 2.26
C PRO A 71 -8.12 -3.17 3.22
N ALA A 72 -8.57 -4.07 4.08
CA ALA A 72 -7.73 -4.70 5.09
C ALA A 72 -6.46 -5.33 4.51
N SER A 73 -5.34 -5.10 5.18
CA SER A 73 -4.00 -5.51 4.71
C SER A 73 -3.15 -6.05 5.87
N LYS A 74 -3.67 -7.04 6.59
CA LYS A 74 -2.96 -7.68 7.71
C LYS A 74 -1.52 -8.03 7.34
N GLY A 75 -0.59 -7.69 8.21
CA GLY A 75 0.83 -8.01 8.06
C GLY A 75 1.59 -7.10 7.10
N ALA A 76 0.92 -6.18 6.42
CA ALA A 76 1.60 -5.25 5.52
C ALA A 76 2.48 -4.27 6.31
N PRO A 77 3.68 -3.94 5.81
CA PRO A 77 4.56 -2.99 6.46
C PRO A 77 4.04 -1.56 6.33
N VAL A 78 4.12 -0.80 7.42
CA VAL A 78 3.86 0.63 7.43
C VAL A 78 5.03 1.35 8.09
N VAL A 79 5.32 2.54 7.59
CA VAL A 79 6.43 3.37 8.04
C VAL A 79 5.91 4.72 8.48
N LEU A 80 6.24 5.12 9.69
CA LEU A 80 6.01 6.48 10.15
C LEU A 80 7.19 7.35 9.71
N GLN A 81 6.89 8.41 9.00
CA GLN A 81 7.88 9.38 8.52
C GLN A 81 7.62 10.75 9.12
N LEU A 82 8.68 11.43 9.48
CA LEU A 82 8.67 12.83 9.92
C LEU A 82 9.43 13.70 8.93
N ARG A 83 9.00 14.94 8.81
CA ARG A 83 9.75 15.96 8.09
C ARG A 83 10.62 16.70 9.10
N LEU A 84 11.90 16.37 9.13
CA LEU A 84 12.86 16.89 10.09
C LEU A 84 13.70 18.00 9.47
N PRO A 85 14.00 19.11 10.21
CA PRO A 85 14.78 20.21 9.66
C PRO A 85 16.19 19.84 9.20
N GLN A 86 16.80 18.84 9.84
CA GLN A 86 18.15 18.36 9.54
C GLN A 86 18.21 17.35 8.39
N HIS A 87 17.09 16.92 7.87
CA HIS A 87 17.00 15.95 6.77
C HIS A 87 16.21 16.50 5.61
N PHE A 88 16.60 16.14 4.39
CA PHE A 88 15.80 16.44 3.20
C PHE A 88 14.58 15.53 3.11
N GLY A 89 13.42 16.14 2.89
CA GLY A 89 12.17 15.43 2.67
C GLY A 89 11.68 14.66 3.90
N TRP A 90 11.07 13.53 3.64
CA TRP A 90 10.47 12.67 4.65
C TRP A 90 11.46 11.62 5.14
N TRP A 91 11.62 11.55 6.45
CA TRP A 91 12.57 10.64 7.10
C TRP A 91 11.85 9.55 7.89
N PRO A 92 12.16 8.26 7.68
CA PRO A 92 11.55 7.17 8.44
C PRO A 92 12.06 7.17 9.88
N VAL A 93 11.13 7.15 10.83
CA VAL A 93 11.45 7.17 12.27
C VAL A 93 10.95 5.93 13.00
N ALA A 94 9.96 5.22 12.46
CA ALA A 94 9.45 4.00 13.04
C ALA A 94 8.81 3.12 11.98
N ARG A 95 8.84 1.81 12.19
CA ARG A 95 8.28 0.81 11.31
C ARG A 95 7.39 -0.14 12.12
N ALA A 96 6.30 -0.59 11.52
CA ALA A 96 5.39 -1.57 12.11
C ALA A 96 4.74 -2.42 11.02
N LYS A 97 4.02 -3.45 11.44
CA LYS A 97 3.16 -4.23 10.56
C LYS A 97 1.71 -4.09 11.01
N LEU A 98 0.80 -4.04 10.06
CA LEU A 98 -0.62 -4.00 10.36
C LEU A 98 -1.07 -5.28 11.06
N ASN A 99 -1.88 -5.11 12.12
CA ASN A 99 -2.45 -6.23 12.86
C ASN A 99 -3.65 -6.86 12.12
N SER A 100 -4.35 -7.77 12.78
CA SER A 100 -5.54 -8.44 12.22
C SER A 100 -6.70 -7.48 11.89
N ALA A 101 -6.75 -6.33 12.55
CA ALA A 101 -7.72 -5.27 12.29
C ALA A 101 -7.22 -4.25 11.24
N SER A 102 -6.07 -4.52 10.58
CA SER A 102 -5.43 -3.60 9.63
C SER A 102 -5.04 -2.26 10.25
N VAL A 103 -4.57 -2.29 11.49
CA VAL A 103 -4.16 -1.12 12.28
C VAL A 103 -2.73 -1.30 12.76
N ALA A 104 -1.97 -0.20 12.76
CA ALA A 104 -0.66 -0.12 13.40
C ALA A 104 -0.62 1.09 14.32
N ARG A 105 0.16 1.00 15.39
CA ARG A 105 0.38 2.09 16.34
C ARG A 105 1.87 2.33 16.51
N PHE A 106 2.22 3.61 16.57
CA PHE A 106 3.57 4.08 16.81
C PHE A 106 3.59 4.96 18.05
N SER A 107 4.54 4.74 18.95
CA SER A 107 4.75 5.57 20.13
C SER A 107 6.09 6.26 20.05
N LEU A 108 6.10 7.59 20.18
CA LEU A 108 7.27 8.43 20.05
C LEU A 108 7.36 9.41 21.21
N ARG A 109 8.58 9.90 21.45
CA ARG A 109 8.82 11.09 22.27
C ARG A 109 9.48 12.15 21.38
N LEU A 110 8.84 13.30 21.28
CA LEU A 110 9.29 14.38 20.41
C LEU A 110 9.53 15.65 21.24
N ALA A 111 10.67 16.28 21.03
CA ALA A 111 10.99 17.57 21.66
C ALA A 111 10.24 18.73 21.03
N HIS A 112 9.94 18.64 19.75
CA HIS A 112 9.27 19.67 18.96
C HIS A 112 8.14 19.08 18.15
N ARG A 113 7.36 19.97 17.53
CA ARG A 113 6.26 19.60 16.64
C ARG A 113 6.76 19.43 15.21
N TYR A 114 6.41 18.31 14.58
CA TYR A 114 6.84 17.97 13.22
C TYR A 114 5.65 17.55 12.36
N PRO A 115 5.70 17.85 11.05
CA PRO A 115 4.84 17.19 10.10
C PRO A 115 5.15 15.68 10.06
N ALA A 116 4.10 14.86 10.02
CA ALA A 116 4.21 13.40 10.02
C ALA A 116 3.27 12.79 8.99
N ARG A 117 3.63 11.65 8.48
CA ARG A 117 2.76 10.83 7.63
C ARG A 117 3.06 9.36 7.84
N VAL A 118 2.08 8.51 7.55
CA VAL A 118 2.25 7.07 7.53
C VAL A 118 2.22 6.58 6.10
N VAL A 119 3.17 5.75 5.74
CA VAL A 119 3.34 5.20 4.40
C VAL A 119 3.12 3.70 4.45
N LEU A 120 2.22 3.20 3.62
CA LEU A 120 2.07 1.77 3.37
C LEU A 120 3.08 1.38 2.28
N THR A 121 3.84 0.33 2.54
CA THR A 121 4.85 -0.16 1.59
C THR A 121 4.57 -1.59 1.14
N LEU A 122 5.23 -2.02 0.09
CA LEU A 122 5.37 -3.44 -0.23
C LEU A 122 6.15 -4.16 0.86
N ARG A 123 6.24 -5.49 0.77
CA ARG A 123 6.99 -6.33 1.71
C ARG A 123 8.47 -5.96 1.83
N ASP A 124 9.01 -5.28 0.83
CA ASP A 124 10.38 -4.75 0.85
C ASP A 124 10.59 -3.62 1.86
N GLY A 125 9.50 -3.05 2.39
CA GLY A 125 9.54 -1.92 3.32
C GLY A 125 10.00 -0.60 2.71
N ALA A 126 10.14 -0.52 1.40
CA ALA A 126 10.69 0.62 0.69
C ALA A 126 9.77 1.17 -0.41
N THR A 127 9.15 0.28 -1.19
CA THR A 127 8.27 0.70 -2.28
C THR A 127 6.94 1.22 -1.74
N THR A 128 6.65 2.50 -1.94
CA THR A 128 5.44 3.16 -1.46
C THR A 128 4.21 2.72 -2.26
N LEU A 129 3.18 2.26 -1.57
CA LEU A 129 1.87 1.92 -2.14
C LEU A 129 0.83 3.00 -1.90
N ALA A 130 0.81 3.57 -0.71
CA ALA A 130 -0.15 4.60 -0.32
C ALA A 130 0.42 5.44 0.82
N VAL A 131 -0.06 6.66 0.95
CA VAL A 131 0.42 7.63 1.93
C VAL A 131 -0.79 8.25 2.62
N SER A 132 -0.72 8.40 3.95
CA SER A 132 -1.73 9.14 4.71
C SER A 132 -1.67 10.64 4.43
N ARG A 133 -2.72 11.36 4.84
CA ARG A 133 -2.60 12.82 4.95
C ARG A 133 -1.48 13.19 5.92
N THR A 134 -0.97 14.40 5.77
CA THR A 134 0.01 14.96 6.71
C THR A 134 -0.65 15.30 8.03
N LEU A 135 -0.04 14.83 9.11
CA LEU A 135 -0.40 15.18 10.48
C LEU A 135 0.68 16.09 11.06
N HIS A 136 0.36 16.76 12.17
CA HIS A 136 1.35 17.48 12.96
C HIS A 136 1.44 16.84 14.33
N VAL A 137 2.60 16.31 14.67
CA VAL A 137 2.84 15.53 15.89
C VAL A 137 3.88 16.20 16.77
N GLY A 138 3.72 16.07 18.09
CA GLY A 138 4.62 16.65 19.07
C GLY A 138 3.94 17.74 19.92
N PRO A 139 4.66 18.28 20.90
CA PRO A 139 4.12 19.31 21.79
C PRO A 139 3.75 20.57 21.04
N ARG A 140 2.72 21.26 21.53
CA ARG A 140 2.29 22.58 21.00
C ARG A 140 3.20 23.68 21.55
#